data_c4afa3f1df4f8ee36f0d408ce928a964
#
_entry.id   c4afa3f1df4f8ee36f0d408ce928a964
#
_cell.length_a   1.000
_cell.length_b   1.000
_cell.length_c   1.000
_cell.angle_alpha   90.00
_cell.angle_beta   90.00
_cell.angle_gamma   90.00
#
_symmetry.space_group_name_H-M   'P 1'
#
loop_
_entity.id
_entity.type
_entity.pdbx_description
1 polymer ?
#
loop_
_entity_poly.entity_id
_entity_poly.type
_entity_poly.pdbx_seq_one_letter_code
_entity_poly.pdbx_strand_id
1 'polypeptide(L)'
;MAYYRTPHDVTTLPAWQALQQHRDAMQGFSMREAFAADPKRFDQFSLSTCGLFLDYSKNLINSQTRELLVKLANEVDLQEAIKSLFAGEILNASEGRPALHTALRRPVGDKLAVNGVNVMPEVHKVLNQVTELVGRIHDGLWRGYSEKPITDVVNIGIGGSFLGPELVSEALLPYAQRGVRCHYLANIDGSEFHELSAKLRAETTLFIVSSKSFNTLETLKNAQAARAWYLAQGGSEAELYKHFIAVSSNKAAAIAFGIREENIFPMWDWVGGRYSLWSAIGLPIALAIGTANFKELLSGAYTMDQHFQNAPFEQNMPVLLALLGVWYGNFWGAQSHAILPYDHYLRNITKHLQQLDMESNGKSVRQDGTPVNHDTGPVIWGGVGCNGQHAYHQLLHQGTQLIPADFIVPVVSFNPVADHHQWLYANCLSQSQALMLGKTRAEAEAELREKGMAEADVQKLAPHKVIPGNRPSNTLVVERISPRRLGALVAMYEHKVFVQSVVWGINAFDQWGVELGKELGKGVYQRLVGGIEDAAEDASTQGLINFFRSRHRG
;
A
#
# COMPACT_ATOMS: atom_id res chain seq x y z
N MET A 1 -10.71 -24.93 13.13
CA MET A 1 -10.67 -25.46 11.76
C MET A 1 -10.29 -24.30 10.86
N ALA A 2 -9.30 -24.48 9.98
CA ALA A 2 -8.99 -23.46 9.01
C ALA A 2 -10.18 -23.36 8.04
N TYR A 3 -10.83 -22.22 8.00
CA TYR A 3 -11.91 -21.99 7.06
C TYR A 3 -11.29 -21.53 5.75
N TYR A 4 -11.21 -22.39 4.79
CA TYR A 4 -11.11 -22.00 3.39
C TYR A 4 -11.53 -23.17 2.50
N ARG A 5 -12.78 -23.18 2.11
CA ARG A 5 -13.24 -23.96 0.98
C ARG A 5 -12.94 -23.16 -0.28
N THR A 6 -11.69 -23.12 -0.70
CA THR A 6 -11.39 -22.65 -2.04
C THR A 6 -11.92 -23.67 -3.03
N PRO A 7 -12.65 -23.27 -4.07
CA PRO A 7 -12.77 -24.11 -5.25
C PRO A 7 -11.36 -24.43 -5.71
N HIS A 8 -11.06 -25.70 -5.89
CA HIS A 8 -9.71 -26.18 -6.13
C HIS A 8 -9.01 -25.52 -7.33
N ASP A 9 -9.76 -25.07 -8.31
CA ASP A 9 -9.27 -24.37 -9.49
C ASP A 9 -10.31 -23.38 -9.98
N VAL A 10 -10.08 -22.10 -9.77
CA VAL A 10 -11.00 -21.04 -10.20
C VAL A 10 -11.25 -21.07 -11.72
N THR A 11 -10.28 -21.54 -12.51
CA THR A 11 -10.42 -21.59 -13.97
C THR A 11 -11.45 -22.63 -14.45
N THR A 12 -11.84 -23.56 -13.58
CA THR A 12 -12.88 -24.56 -13.87
C THR A 12 -14.30 -24.08 -13.56
N LEU A 13 -14.44 -22.94 -12.88
CA LEU A 13 -15.74 -22.40 -12.51
C LEU A 13 -16.54 -21.93 -13.74
N PRO A 14 -17.84 -22.15 -13.77
CA PRO A 14 -18.71 -21.71 -14.88
C PRO A 14 -18.60 -20.19 -15.15
N ALA A 15 -18.51 -19.35 -14.09
CA ALA A 15 -18.37 -17.90 -14.27
C ALA A 15 -17.03 -17.52 -14.90
N TRP A 16 -15.93 -18.20 -14.53
CA TRP A 16 -14.63 -17.97 -15.15
C TRP A 16 -14.63 -18.30 -16.64
N GLN A 17 -15.18 -19.46 -17.00
CA GLN A 17 -15.30 -19.88 -18.40
C GLN A 17 -16.21 -18.95 -19.21
N ALA A 18 -17.31 -18.47 -18.60
CA ALA A 18 -18.19 -17.49 -19.22
C ALA A 18 -17.47 -16.13 -19.41
N LEU A 19 -16.64 -15.70 -18.46
CA LEU A 19 -15.80 -14.49 -18.59
C LEU A 19 -14.78 -14.64 -19.71
N GLN A 20 -14.18 -15.81 -19.89
CA GLN A 20 -13.28 -16.11 -21.00
C GLN A 20 -13.98 -15.92 -22.35
N GLN A 21 -15.15 -16.54 -22.51
CA GLN A 21 -15.97 -16.41 -23.73
C GLN A 21 -16.44 -14.97 -23.93
N HIS A 22 -16.84 -14.30 -22.87
CA HIS A 22 -17.28 -12.90 -22.91
C HIS A 22 -16.13 -11.97 -23.33
N ARG A 23 -14.91 -12.20 -22.82
CA ARG A 23 -13.73 -11.44 -23.25
C ARG A 23 -13.46 -11.59 -24.73
N ASP A 24 -13.63 -12.79 -25.30
CA ASP A 24 -13.45 -13.02 -26.73
C ASP A 24 -14.52 -12.29 -27.55
N ALA A 25 -15.77 -12.27 -27.06
CA ALA A 25 -16.85 -11.48 -27.66
C ALA A 25 -16.64 -9.96 -27.54
N MET A 26 -15.87 -9.50 -26.53
CA MET A 26 -15.51 -8.10 -26.32
C MET A 26 -14.30 -7.65 -27.13
N GLN A 27 -13.69 -8.51 -27.96
CA GLN A 27 -12.66 -8.08 -28.92
C GLN A 27 -13.28 -7.05 -29.87
N GLY A 28 -12.65 -5.88 -29.96
CA GLY A 28 -13.21 -4.78 -30.75
C GLY A 28 -14.16 -3.85 -29.98
N PHE A 29 -14.46 -4.11 -28.72
CA PHE A 29 -15.22 -3.18 -27.90
C PHE A 29 -14.53 -1.81 -27.85
N SER A 30 -15.31 -0.76 -28.10
CA SER A 30 -14.83 0.63 -28.10
C SER A 30 -15.50 1.43 -26.99
N MET A 31 -14.71 1.92 -26.03
CA MET A 31 -15.23 2.82 -24.98
C MET A 31 -15.78 4.10 -25.58
N ARG A 32 -15.16 4.64 -26.65
CA ARG A 32 -15.65 5.83 -27.38
C ARG A 32 -17.07 5.61 -27.89
N GLU A 33 -17.32 4.47 -28.52
CA GLU A 33 -18.65 4.12 -29.03
C GLU A 33 -19.64 3.82 -27.91
N ALA A 34 -19.20 3.14 -26.86
CA ALA A 34 -20.04 2.83 -25.71
C ALA A 34 -20.54 4.10 -24.99
N PHE A 35 -19.70 5.14 -24.86
CA PHE A 35 -20.14 6.44 -24.33
C PHE A 35 -21.06 7.20 -25.30
N ALA A 36 -20.83 7.08 -26.61
CA ALA A 36 -21.71 7.69 -27.61
C ALA A 36 -23.09 7.03 -27.65
N ALA A 37 -23.14 5.71 -27.46
CA ALA A 37 -24.39 4.94 -27.48
C ALA A 37 -25.20 5.06 -26.18
N ASP A 38 -24.54 5.25 -25.03
CA ASP A 38 -25.19 5.32 -23.71
C ASP A 38 -24.76 6.56 -22.92
N PRO A 39 -25.52 7.65 -22.96
CA PRO A 39 -25.25 8.86 -22.16
C PRO A 39 -25.28 8.64 -20.65
N LYS A 40 -25.88 7.55 -20.17
CA LYS A 40 -25.95 7.19 -18.74
C LYS A 40 -24.82 6.28 -18.28
N ARG A 41 -23.86 5.96 -19.16
CA ARG A 41 -22.76 5.06 -18.84
C ARG A 41 -21.98 5.52 -17.59
N PHE A 42 -21.76 6.81 -17.43
CA PHE A 42 -21.12 7.37 -16.23
C PHE A 42 -21.92 7.02 -14.96
N ASP A 43 -23.24 7.22 -14.97
CA ASP A 43 -24.09 6.96 -13.81
C ASP A 43 -24.16 5.46 -13.48
N GLN A 44 -24.16 4.59 -14.51
CA GLN A 44 -24.22 3.14 -14.34
C GLN A 44 -22.93 2.54 -13.79
N PHE A 45 -21.80 3.18 -14.05
CA PHE A 45 -20.47 2.71 -13.67
C PHE A 45 -19.75 3.72 -12.78
N SER A 46 -20.47 4.31 -11.85
CA SER A 46 -19.94 5.14 -10.77
C SER A 46 -20.57 4.79 -9.43
N LEU A 47 -19.87 5.09 -8.34
CA LEU A 47 -20.29 4.75 -6.99
C LEU A 47 -19.74 5.75 -5.99
N SER A 48 -20.58 6.21 -5.04
CA SER A 48 -20.18 7.08 -3.93
C SER A 48 -20.40 6.37 -2.60
N THR A 49 -19.35 6.22 -1.80
CA THR A 49 -19.43 5.62 -0.46
C THR A 49 -18.24 6.06 0.40
N CYS A 50 -18.40 6.08 1.72
CA CYS A 50 -17.34 6.35 2.70
C CYS A 50 -16.56 7.66 2.46
N GLY A 51 -17.16 8.64 1.79
CA GLY A 51 -16.52 9.90 1.41
C GLY A 51 -15.56 9.80 0.21
N LEU A 52 -15.63 8.69 -0.54
CA LEU A 52 -14.96 8.44 -1.79
C LEU A 52 -15.98 8.36 -2.92
N PHE A 53 -15.62 8.85 -4.09
CA PHE A 53 -16.36 8.66 -5.33
C PHE A 53 -15.48 7.90 -6.32
N LEU A 54 -16.01 6.82 -6.88
CA LEU A 54 -15.37 6.00 -7.91
C LEU A 54 -16.10 6.15 -9.24
N ASP A 55 -15.40 6.64 -10.25
CA ASP A 55 -15.78 6.48 -11.66
C ASP A 55 -14.98 5.33 -12.27
N TYR A 56 -15.65 4.23 -12.61
CA TYR A 56 -15.08 3.09 -13.34
C TYR A 56 -15.74 2.91 -14.71
N SER A 57 -16.35 3.97 -15.24
CA SER A 57 -17.02 3.95 -16.55
C SER A 57 -16.03 3.85 -17.73
N LYS A 58 -14.77 4.28 -17.53
CA LYS A 58 -13.70 4.21 -18.53
C LYS A 58 -12.95 2.87 -18.49
N ASN A 59 -13.72 1.77 -18.48
CA ASN A 59 -13.22 0.40 -18.49
C ASN A 59 -13.78 -0.38 -19.67
N LEU A 60 -13.08 -1.45 -20.08
CA LEU A 60 -13.50 -2.38 -21.14
C LEU A 60 -14.56 -3.34 -20.58
N ILE A 61 -15.72 -2.79 -20.21
CA ILE A 61 -16.82 -3.50 -19.58
C ILE A 61 -18.17 -3.01 -20.10
N ASN A 62 -19.17 -3.87 -19.97
CA ASN A 62 -20.58 -3.57 -20.08
C ASN A 62 -21.36 -4.20 -18.90
N SER A 63 -22.68 -4.13 -18.89
CA SER A 63 -23.51 -4.70 -17.81
C SER A 63 -23.29 -6.21 -17.66
N GLN A 64 -23.18 -6.94 -18.77
CA GLN A 64 -22.91 -8.38 -18.76
C GLN A 64 -21.54 -8.70 -18.14
N THR A 65 -20.50 -7.92 -18.41
CA THR A 65 -19.20 -8.07 -17.76
C THR A 65 -19.33 -7.98 -16.25
N ARG A 66 -20.03 -6.95 -15.74
CA ARG A 66 -20.25 -6.75 -14.30
C ARG A 66 -21.02 -7.92 -13.69
N GLU A 67 -22.10 -8.39 -14.35
CA GLU A 67 -22.89 -9.53 -13.89
C GLU A 67 -22.04 -10.80 -13.78
N LEU A 68 -21.23 -11.10 -14.79
CA LEU A 68 -20.34 -12.26 -14.78
C LEU A 68 -19.25 -12.17 -13.71
N LEU A 69 -18.66 -10.99 -13.48
CA LEU A 69 -17.69 -10.76 -12.42
C LEU A 69 -18.31 -10.94 -11.03
N VAL A 70 -19.52 -10.44 -10.82
CA VAL A 70 -20.26 -10.65 -9.57
C VAL A 70 -20.63 -12.13 -9.40
N LYS A 71 -21.00 -12.82 -10.49
CA LYS A 71 -21.24 -14.26 -10.45
C LYS A 71 -19.97 -15.01 -10.04
N LEU A 72 -18.81 -14.65 -10.56
CA LEU A 72 -17.52 -15.24 -10.13
C LEU A 72 -17.29 -15.03 -8.64
N ALA A 73 -17.53 -13.82 -8.11
CA ALA A 73 -17.41 -13.54 -6.67
C ALA A 73 -18.33 -14.43 -5.82
N ASN A 74 -19.54 -14.71 -6.29
CA ASN A 74 -20.46 -15.64 -5.63
C ASN A 74 -19.98 -17.11 -5.73
N GLU A 75 -19.47 -17.53 -6.88
CA GLU A 75 -19.00 -18.91 -7.09
C GLU A 75 -17.73 -19.23 -6.26
N VAL A 76 -16.92 -18.23 -5.89
CA VAL A 76 -15.78 -18.39 -4.97
C VAL A 76 -16.16 -18.20 -3.50
N ASP A 77 -17.42 -18.16 -3.16
CA ASP A 77 -17.93 -17.96 -1.79
C ASP A 77 -17.36 -16.70 -1.09
N LEU A 78 -17.17 -15.60 -1.85
CA LEU A 78 -16.56 -14.37 -1.34
C LEU A 78 -17.27 -13.83 -0.09
N GLN A 79 -18.61 -13.94 -0.02
CA GLN A 79 -19.38 -13.47 1.13
C GLN A 79 -18.99 -14.20 2.43
N GLU A 80 -18.72 -15.49 2.33
CA GLU A 80 -18.29 -16.29 3.49
C GLU A 80 -16.84 -15.98 3.86
N ALA A 81 -15.97 -15.76 2.89
CA ALA A 81 -14.59 -15.30 3.14
C ALA A 81 -14.56 -13.93 3.85
N ILE A 82 -15.45 -13.00 3.46
CA ILE A 82 -15.62 -11.71 4.15
C ILE A 82 -16.06 -11.93 5.60
N LYS A 83 -17.08 -12.75 5.84
CA LYS A 83 -17.52 -13.06 7.21
C LYS A 83 -16.40 -13.65 8.05
N SER A 84 -15.65 -14.59 7.51
CA SER A 84 -14.50 -15.23 8.19
C SER A 84 -13.41 -14.22 8.57
N LEU A 85 -13.11 -13.25 7.68
CA LEU A 85 -12.17 -12.17 7.96
C LEU A 85 -12.58 -11.36 9.21
N PHE A 86 -13.83 -11.00 9.29
CA PHE A 86 -14.35 -10.18 10.40
C PHE A 86 -14.71 -10.97 11.64
N ALA A 87 -14.90 -12.29 11.52
CA ALA A 87 -15.11 -13.19 12.64
C ALA A 87 -13.80 -13.61 13.36
N GLY A 88 -12.65 -13.34 12.74
CA GLY A 88 -11.36 -13.72 13.31
C GLY A 88 -11.01 -15.18 13.11
N GLU A 89 -11.49 -15.78 12.04
CA GLU A 89 -11.11 -17.14 11.66
C GLU A 89 -9.68 -17.21 11.13
N ILE A 90 -9.12 -18.40 11.07
CA ILE A 90 -7.76 -18.62 10.56
C ILE A 90 -7.77 -18.47 9.04
N LEU A 91 -7.38 -17.30 8.55
CA LEU A 91 -7.26 -16.98 7.12
C LEU A 91 -5.81 -17.07 6.62
N ASN A 92 -4.83 -16.88 7.49
CA ASN A 92 -3.43 -17.15 7.18
C ASN A 92 -3.15 -18.63 7.43
N ALA A 93 -3.53 -19.47 6.48
CA ALA A 93 -3.50 -20.93 6.64
C ALA A 93 -2.08 -21.48 6.81
N SER A 94 -1.09 -20.92 6.10
CA SER A 94 0.31 -21.40 6.14
C SER A 94 1.01 -21.12 7.47
N GLU A 95 0.57 -20.12 8.24
CA GLU A 95 1.09 -19.80 9.56
C GLU A 95 0.09 -20.15 10.70
N GLY A 96 -1.10 -20.65 10.39
CA GLY A 96 -2.13 -21.02 11.36
C GLY A 96 -2.69 -19.87 12.17
N ARG A 97 -2.83 -18.66 11.59
CA ARG A 97 -3.22 -17.43 12.29
C ARG A 97 -4.44 -16.75 11.66
N PRO A 98 -5.27 -16.06 12.45
CA PRO A 98 -6.23 -15.12 11.91
C PRO A 98 -5.51 -13.88 11.35
N ALA A 99 -6.21 -13.09 10.51
CA ALA A 99 -5.76 -11.80 9.99
C ALA A 99 -6.70 -10.72 10.51
N LEU A 100 -6.32 -10.04 11.61
CA LEU A 100 -7.24 -9.18 12.37
C LEU A 100 -6.84 -7.70 12.36
N HIS A 101 -6.26 -7.21 11.27
CA HIS A 101 -6.02 -5.77 11.12
C HIS A 101 -7.32 -4.95 11.24
N THR A 102 -8.48 -5.52 10.87
CA THR A 102 -9.79 -4.90 11.03
C THR A 102 -10.20 -4.70 12.50
N ALA A 103 -9.72 -5.53 13.43
CA ALA A 103 -9.98 -5.36 14.86
C ALA A 103 -9.38 -4.06 15.42
N LEU A 104 -8.23 -3.63 14.86
CA LEU A 104 -7.49 -2.45 15.33
C LEU A 104 -8.25 -1.13 15.17
N ARG A 105 -9.30 -1.10 14.35
CA ARG A 105 -10.09 0.08 14.02
C ARG A 105 -11.56 -0.01 14.44
N ARG A 106 -11.94 -1.10 15.15
CA ARG A 106 -13.29 -1.25 15.72
C ARG A 106 -13.52 -0.29 16.87
N PRO A 107 -14.76 0.23 17.03
CA PRO A 107 -15.08 1.14 18.11
C PRO A 107 -15.00 0.48 19.49
N VAL A 108 -14.91 1.32 20.53
CA VAL A 108 -14.97 0.86 21.92
C VAL A 108 -16.33 0.21 22.18
N GLY A 109 -16.32 -0.93 22.83
CA GLY A 109 -17.51 -1.70 23.14
C GLY A 109 -17.80 -2.87 22.20
N ASP A 110 -17.17 -2.90 21.02
CA ASP A 110 -17.23 -4.06 20.14
C ASP A 110 -16.56 -5.29 20.82
N LYS A 111 -17.02 -6.47 20.38
CA LYS A 111 -16.46 -7.74 20.84
C LYS A 111 -15.98 -8.52 19.63
N LEU A 112 -14.80 -9.12 19.78
CA LEU A 112 -14.25 -10.06 18.80
C LEU A 112 -13.52 -11.16 19.55
N ALA A 113 -14.02 -12.38 19.45
CA ALA A 113 -13.42 -13.54 20.13
C ALA A 113 -12.47 -14.28 19.16
N VAL A 114 -11.23 -14.46 19.58
CA VAL A 114 -10.24 -15.31 18.91
C VAL A 114 -9.89 -16.44 19.86
N ASN A 115 -10.08 -17.67 19.45
CA ASN A 115 -9.88 -18.85 20.31
C ASN A 115 -10.63 -18.72 21.67
N GLY A 116 -11.85 -18.16 21.66
CA GLY A 116 -12.67 -17.95 22.86
C GLY A 116 -12.30 -16.72 23.71
N VAL A 117 -11.24 -15.99 23.39
CA VAL A 117 -10.80 -14.80 24.11
C VAL A 117 -11.20 -13.53 23.35
N ASN A 118 -11.88 -12.59 24.03
CA ASN A 118 -12.18 -11.28 23.44
C ASN A 118 -10.89 -10.46 23.37
N VAL A 119 -10.43 -10.13 22.14
CA VAL A 119 -9.19 -9.38 21.91
C VAL A 119 -9.35 -7.86 22.02
N MET A 120 -10.57 -7.34 21.99
CA MET A 120 -10.84 -5.90 21.93
C MET A 120 -10.35 -5.11 23.15
N PRO A 121 -10.46 -5.62 24.40
CA PRO A 121 -9.91 -4.92 25.56
C PRO A 121 -8.41 -4.62 25.45
N GLU A 122 -7.62 -5.57 24.97
CA GLU A 122 -6.17 -5.37 24.79
C GLU A 122 -5.87 -4.40 23.63
N VAL A 123 -6.63 -4.46 22.54
CA VAL A 123 -6.51 -3.48 21.44
C VAL A 123 -6.73 -2.06 21.95
N HIS A 124 -7.82 -1.82 22.69
CA HIS A 124 -8.12 -0.50 23.22
C HIS A 124 -7.15 -0.04 24.31
N LYS A 125 -6.62 -0.98 25.12
CA LYS A 125 -5.56 -0.68 26.09
C LYS A 125 -4.31 -0.12 25.40
N VAL A 126 -3.87 -0.75 24.30
CA VAL A 126 -2.71 -0.26 23.52
C VAL A 126 -3.00 1.09 22.88
N LEU A 127 -4.18 1.28 22.30
CA LEU A 127 -4.58 2.60 21.72
C LEU A 127 -4.64 3.68 22.80
N ASN A 128 -5.05 3.37 24.02
CA ASN A 128 -5.01 4.30 25.15
C ASN A 128 -3.57 4.62 25.56
N GLN A 129 -2.68 3.62 25.63
CA GLN A 129 -1.25 3.83 25.89
C GLN A 129 -0.61 4.76 24.83
N VAL A 130 -0.94 4.56 23.54
CA VAL A 130 -0.53 5.47 22.45
C VAL A 130 -1.06 6.88 22.70
N THR A 131 -2.35 7.00 23.06
CA THR A 131 -2.98 8.30 23.32
C THR A 131 -2.31 9.04 24.49
N GLU A 132 -1.99 8.35 25.56
CA GLU A 132 -1.31 8.90 26.73
C GLU A 132 0.10 9.40 26.39
N LEU A 133 0.91 8.57 25.71
CA LEU A 133 2.26 8.96 25.32
C LEU A 133 2.24 10.19 24.41
N VAL A 134 1.37 10.20 23.39
CA VAL A 134 1.21 11.33 22.47
C VAL A 134 0.85 12.61 23.22
N GLY A 135 -0.10 12.53 24.17
CA GLY A 135 -0.46 13.68 25.02
C GLY A 135 0.73 14.20 25.82
N ARG A 136 1.48 13.32 26.50
CA ARG A 136 2.67 13.70 27.29
C ARG A 136 3.76 14.36 26.44
N ILE A 137 3.95 13.93 25.20
CA ILE A 137 4.95 14.53 24.28
C ILE A 137 4.46 15.89 23.81
N HIS A 138 3.22 16.03 23.36
CA HIS A 138 2.66 17.29 22.86
C HIS A 138 2.56 18.37 23.95
N ASP A 139 2.27 17.97 25.19
CA ASP A 139 2.20 18.85 26.34
C ASP A 139 3.60 19.21 26.91
N GLY A 140 4.70 18.68 26.31
CA GLY A 140 6.07 18.87 26.77
C GLY A 140 6.39 18.24 28.13
N LEU A 141 5.56 17.29 28.58
CA LEU A 141 5.73 16.54 29.83
C LEU A 141 6.72 15.38 29.67
N TRP A 142 6.92 14.86 28.45
CA TRP A 142 7.98 13.92 28.16
C TRP A 142 9.26 14.69 27.78
N ARG A 143 10.30 14.51 28.58
CA ARG A 143 11.53 15.28 28.46
C ARG A 143 12.74 14.38 28.24
N GLY A 144 13.67 14.85 27.43
CA GLY A 144 14.96 14.20 27.22
C GLY A 144 15.90 14.31 28.43
N TYR A 145 17.12 13.82 28.30
CA TYR A 145 18.10 13.82 29.38
C TYR A 145 18.50 15.22 29.89
N SER A 146 18.35 16.24 29.05
CA SER A 146 18.61 17.64 29.41
C SER A 146 17.39 18.39 29.96
N GLU A 147 16.32 17.69 30.30
CA GLU A 147 15.00 18.19 30.73
C GLU A 147 14.31 19.08 29.68
N LYS A 148 14.75 19.07 28.42
CA LYS A 148 14.09 19.71 27.29
C LYS A 148 12.97 18.81 26.74
N PRO A 149 11.86 19.40 26.25
CA PRO A 149 10.80 18.61 25.62
C PRO A 149 11.31 17.96 24.32
N ILE A 150 10.71 16.83 23.95
CA ILE A 150 10.98 16.15 22.66
C ILE A 150 10.40 17.00 21.51
N THR A 151 11.22 17.23 20.51
CA THR A 151 10.87 17.96 19.27
C THR A 151 11.00 17.13 18.02
N ASP A 152 11.77 16.06 18.07
CA ASP A 152 12.02 15.17 16.95
C ASP A 152 11.75 13.71 17.36
N VAL A 153 10.98 13.01 16.53
CA VAL A 153 10.69 11.60 16.69
C VAL A 153 11.21 10.87 15.45
N VAL A 154 12.01 9.85 15.64
CA VAL A 154 12.55 9.02 14.57
C VAL A 154 11.96 7.63 14.66
N ASN A 155 11.14 7.25 13.70
CA ASN A 155 10.65 5.88 13.56
C ASN A 155 11.68 5.02 12.83
N ILE A 156 12.26 4.06 13.52
CA ILE A 156 13.22 3.09 12.96
C ILE A 156 12.45 1.82 12.66
N GLY A 157 12.16 1.56 11.38
CA GLY A 157 11.40 0.40 10.95
C GLY A 157 11.46 0.23 9.45
N ILE A 158 11.19 -0.96 8.93
CA ILE A 158 11.25 -1.28 7.50
C ILE A 158 9.96 -2.00 7.06
N GLY A 159 9.66 -1.97 5.77
CA GLY A 159 8.45 -2.59 5.20
C GLY A 159 7.18 -2.01 5.83
N GLY A 160 6.31 -2.85 6.39
CA GLY A 160 5.05 -2.42 7.02
C GLY A 160 5.21 -1.51 8.24
N SER A 161 6.35 -1.55 8.91
CA SER A 161 6.69 -0.63 10.01
C SER A 161 7.18 0.75 9.53
N PHE A 162 7.25 0.96 8.22
CA PHE A 162 7.72 2.19 7.58
C PHE A 162 6.71 2.74 6.57
N LEU A 163 6.35 1.95 5.55
CA LEU A 163 5.62 2.44 4.36
C LEU A 163 4.24 3.02 4.68
N GLY A 164 3.48 2.35 5.55
CA GLY A 164 2.17 2.85 6.00
C GLY A 164 2.28 4.12 6.85
N PRO A 165 3.09 4.11 7.92
CA PRO A 165 3.34 5.30 8.73
C PRO A 165 3.87 6.51 7.95
N GLU A 166 4.84 6.33 7.05
CA GLU A 166 5.35 7.39 6.19
C GLU A 166 4.26 7.96 5.28
N LEU A 167 3.53 7.09 4.57
CA LEU A 167 2.41 7.51 3.73
C LEU A 167 1.44 8.40 4.49
N VAL A 168 0.96 7.93 5.65
CA VAL A 168 -0.12 8.62 6.36
C VAL A 168 0.36 9.92 7.00
N SER A 169 1.55 9.95 7.59
CA SER A 169 2.12 11.18 8.18
C SER A 169 2.33 12.25 7.11
N GLU A 170 2.81 11.87 5.94
CA GLU A 170 3.03 12.82 4.85
C GLU A 170 1.72 13.22 4.15
N ALA A 171 0.80 12.29 3.95
CA ALA A 171 -0.51 12.60 3.38
C ALA A 171 -1.34 13.55 4.27
N LEU A 172 -1.13 13.48 5.57
CA LEU A 172 -1.83 14.30 6.55
C LEU A 172 -0.98 15.44 7.13
N LEU A 173 0.11 15.82 6.46
CA LEU A 173 0.95 16.94 6.88
C LEU A 173 0.17 18.24 7.13
N PRO A 174 -0.93 18.58 6.40
CA PRO A 174 -1.77 19.73 6.75
C PRO A 174 -2.45 19.64 8.13
N TYR A 175 -2.50 18.47 8.74
CA TYR A 175 -3.02 18.22 10.08
C TYR A 175 -1.92 18.09 11.14
N ALA A 176 -0.66 18.29 10.75
CA ALA A 176 0.49 18.10 11.64
C ALA A 176 0.39 19.00 12.88
N GLN A 177 0.71 18.42 14.03
CA GLN A 177 0.75 19.12 15.30
C GLN A 177 2.05 19.97 15.38
N ARG A 178 1.94 21.15 15.95
CA ARG A 178 3.09 22.02 16.14
C ARG A 178 4.01 21.48 17.23
N GLY A 179 5.33 21.61 17.02
CA GLY A 179 6.34 21.32 18.04
C GLY A 179 6.98 19.93 17.94
N VAL A 180 6.38 18.98 17.19
CA VAL A 180 6.96 17.64 17.00
C VAL A 180 7.12 17.35 15.51
N ARG A 181 8.32 16.93 15.11
CA ARG A 181 8.64 16.50 13.75
C ARG A 181 8.89 15.00 13.72
N CYS A 182 8.20 14.29 12.85
CA CYS A 182 8.41 12.85 12.66
C CYS A 182 9.33 12.60 11.47
N HIS A 183 10.31 11.74 11.69
CA HIS A 183 11.29 11.29 10.71
C HIS A 183 11.20 9.77 10.59
N TYR A 184 11.63 9.25 9.45
CA TYR A 184 11.59 7.82 9.17
C TYR A 184 12.99 7.36 8.79
N LEU A 185 13.43 6.23 9.33
CA LEU A 185 14.70 5.58 9.07
C LEU A 185 14.47 4.10 8.78
N ALA A 186 14.67 3.69 7.54
CA ALA A 186 14.30 2.35 7.10
C ALA A 186 15.48 1.54 6.55
N ASN A 187 16.28 2.12 5.65
CA ASN A 187 17.34 1.40 4.97
C ASN A 187 18.56 1.19 5.87
N ILE A 188 19.29 0.11 5.62
CA ILE A 188 20.57 -0.19 6.28
C ILE A 188 21.75 0.64 5.71
N ASP A 189 21.52 1.38 4.62
CA ASP A 189 22.53 2.31 4.09
C ASP A 189 22.81 3.40 5.12
N GLY A 190 24.08 3.45 5.58
CA GLY A 190 24.51 4.40 6.59
C GLY A 190 24.34 5.87 6.20
N SER A 191 24.21 6.18 4.91
CA SER A 191 23.96 7.54 4.41
C SER A 191 22.63 8.09 4.92
N GLU A 192 21.57 7.26 4.98
CA GLU A 192 20.25 7.68 5.48
C GLU A 192 20.32 8.14 6.95
N PHE A 193 20.99 7.36 7.80
CA PHE A 193 21.18 7.74 9.20
C PHE A 193 22.12 8.95 9.35
N HIS A 194 23.20 9.02 8.56
CA HIS A 194 24.15 10.13 8.59
C HIS A 194 23.46 11.48 8.28
N GLU A 195 22.72 11.55 7.19
CA GLU A 195 22.01 12.76 6.79
C GLU A 195 20.90 13.15 7.77
N LEU A 196 20.22 12.16 8.34
CA LEU A 196 19.18 12.39 9.34
C LEU A 196 19.80 12.92 10.65
N SER A 197 20.80 12.24 11.19
CA SER A 197 21.43 12.59 12.48
C SER A 197 22.05 13.98 12.49
N ALA A 198 22.53 14.46 11.33
CA ALA A 198 23.05 15.82 11.18
C ALA A 198 21.99 16.93 11.42
N LYS A 199 20.70 16.60 11.33
CA LYS A 199 19.57 17.52 11.53
C LYS A 199 18.95 17.42 12.92
N LEU A 200 19.37 16.43 13.71
CA LEU A 200 18.79 16.12 15.02
C LEU A 200 19.64 16.66 16.17
N ARG A 201 18.99 16.82 17.32
CA ARG A 201 19.64 17.07 18.62
C ARG A 201 19.29 15.91 19.55
N ALA A 202 20.30 15.19 20.02
CA ALA A 202 20.11 14.01 20.85
C ALA A 202 19.22 14.28 22.08
N GLU A 203 19.42 15.43 22.71
CA GLU A 203 18.69 15.87 23.92
C GLU A 203 17.17 16.07 23.73
N THR A 204 16.69 16.20 22.47
CA THR A 204 15.27 16.42 22.14
C THR A 204 14.73 15.40 21.14
N THR A 205 15.46 14.31 20.88
CA THR A 205 15.07 13.26 19.93
C THR A 205 14.58 12.02 20.65
N LEU A 206 13.44 11.49 20.22
CA LEU A 206 12.88 10.19 20.63
C LEU A 206 12.97 9.20 19.47
N PHE A 207 13.51 8.01 19.71
CA PHE A 207 13.56 6.92 18.74
C PHE A 207 12.49 5.90 19.05
N ILE A 208 11.72 5.51 18.03
CA ILE A 208 10.73 4.43 18.08
C ILE A 208 11.31 3.24 17.31
N VAL A 209 11.69 2.18 18.00
CA VAL A 209 12.18 0.95 17.35
C VAL A 209 10.96 0.07 17.00
N SER A 210 10.55 0.12 15.75
CA SER A 210 9.34 -0.52 15.23
C SER A 210 9.68 -1.84 14.54
N SER A 211 9.64 -2.95 15.28
CA SER A 211 9.91 -4.29 14.75
C SER A 211 9.09 -5.35 15.49
N LYS A 212 8.15 -5.99 14.77
CA LYS A 212 7.27 -7.02 15.38
C LYS A 212 8.06 -8.08 16.12
N SER A 213 9.09 -8.66 15.51
CA SER A 213 9.92 -9.72 16.07
C SER A 213 11.14 -9.22 16.87
N PHE A 214 11.43 -7.93 16.79
CA PHE A 214 12.63 -7.27 17.32
C PHE A 214 13.95 -7.97 16.92
N ASN A 215 13.97 -8.56 15.72
CA ASN A 215 15.14 -9.25 15.14
C ASN A 215 15.40 -8.89 13.67
N THR A 216 14.66 -7.93 13.11
CA THR A 216 14.87 -7.45 11.74
C THR A 216 16.23 -6.74 11.66
N LEU A 217 17.11 -7.23 10.79
CA LEU A 217 18.50 -6.82 10.73
C LEU A 217 18.66 -5.31 10.56
N GLU A 218 18.00 -4.73 9.56
CA GLU A 218 18.04 -3.32 9.20
C GLU A 218 17.62 -2.45 10.39
N THR A 219 16.49 -2.81 11.00
CA THR A 219 15.95 -2.07 12.16
C THR A 219 16.92 -2.13 13.35
N LEU A 220 17.49 -3.31 13.65
CA LEU A 220 18.43 -3.43 14.77
C LEU A 220 19.75 -2.69 14.51
N LYS A 221 20.29 -2.73 13.29
CA LYS A 221 21.51 -2.00 12.92
C LYS A 221 21.30 -0.50 13.03
N ASN A 222 20.19 0.01 12.54
CA ASN A 222 19.82 1.41 12.65
C ASN A 222 19.57 1.83 14.11
N ALA A 223 18.89 0.99 14.91
CA ALA A 223 18.70 1.25 16.34
C ALA A 223 20.01 1.28 17.11
N GLN A 224 20.94 0.37 16.81
CA GLN A 224 22.30 0.38 17.39
C GLN A 224 23.09 1.62 17.00
N ALA A 225 23.03 2.06 15.74
CA ALA A 225 23.65 3.29 15.26
C ALA A 225 23.07 4.53 15.97
N ALA A 226 21.73 4.60 16.10
CA ALA A 226 21.05 5.67 16.81
C ALA A 226 21.43 5.71 18.31
N ARG A 227 21.56 4.54 18.97
CA ARG A 227 22.01 4.45 20.37
C ARG A 227 23.46 4.90 20.52
N ALA A 228 24.35 4.46 19.64
CA ALA A 228 25.75 4.89 19.67
C ALA A 228 25.88 6.41 19.45
N TRP A 229 25.12 6.96 18.50
CA TRP A 229 25.06 8.40 18.27
C TRP A 229 24.52 9.15 19.50
N TYR A 230 23.43 8.69 20.11
CA TYR A 230 22.86 9.28 21.32
C TYR A 230 23.89 9.36 22.46
N LEU A 231 24.63 8.27 22.71
CA LEU A 231 25.68 8.23 23.75
C LEU A 231 26.85 9.18 23.41
N ALA A 232 27.28 9.23 22.14
CA ALA A 232 28.34 10.13 21.68
C ALA A 232 27.97 11.61 21.78
N GLN A 233 26.67 11.94 21.79
CA GLN A 233 26.15 13.30 21.95
C GLN A 233 25.86 13.69 23.42
N GLY A 234 26.34 12.91 24.39
CA GLY A 234 26.24 13.23 25.82
C GLY A 234 25.07 12.57 26.54
N GLY A 235 24.31 11.70 25.86
CA GLY A 235 23.33 10.85 26.52
C GLY A 235 23.97 9.78 27.40
N SER A 236 23.21 9.16 28.29
CA SER A 236 23.69 8.10 29.17
C SER A 236 22.80 6.86 29.09
N GLU A 237 23.37 5.69 29.40
CA GLU A 237 22.61 4.44 29.49
C GLU A 237 21.48 4.51 30.52
N ALA A 238 21.70 5.22 31.62
CA ALA A 238 20.72 5.39 32.68
C ALA A 238 19.45 6.15 32.22
N GLU A 239 19.59 7.03 31.22
CA GLU A 239 18.51 7.87 30.68
C GLU A 239 18.02 7.42 29.30
N LEU A 240 18.50 6.28 28.80
CA LEU A 240 18.10 5.73 27.50
C LEU A 240 16.57 5.62 27.37
N TYR A 241 15.87 5.31 28.47
CA TYR A 241 14.42 5.19 28.52
C TYR A 241 13.66 6.48 28.18
N LYS A 242 14.31 7.64 28.29
CA LYS A 242 13.72 8.94 27.86
C LYS A 242 13.75 9.13 26.35
N HIS A 243 14.59 8.35 25.64
CA HIS A 243 14.91 8.53 24.23
C HIS A 243 14.64 7.33 23.35
N PHE A 244 14.34 6.16 23.93
CA PHE A 244 14.05 4.94 23.19
C PHE A 244 12.79 4.27 23.68
N ILE A 245 11.87 3.99 22.76
CA ILE A 245 10.67 3.19 22.95
C ILE A 245 10.61 2.10 21.87
N ALA A 246 9.82 1.08 22.08
CA ALA A 246 9.66 0.00 21.11
C ALA A 246 8.20 -0.27 20.76
N VAL A 247 7.97 -0.67 19.52
CA VAL A 247 6.73 -1.32 19.08
C VAL A 247 7.08 -2.73 18.66
N SER A 248 6.72 -3.73 19.50
CA SER A 248 7.13 -5.11 19.28
C SER A 248 6.24 -6.14 20.00
N SER A 249 6.17 -7.36 19.45
CA SER A 249 5.65 -8.53 20.16
C SER A 249 6.73 -9.23 21.01
N ASN A 250 8.01 -8.97 20.74
CA ASN A 250 9.15 -9.57 21.45
C ASN A 250 9.66 -8.65 22.57
N LYS A 251 8.95 -8.64 23.68
CA LYS A 251 9.24 -7.83 24.84
C LYS A 251 10.64 -8.11 25.43
N ALA A 252 11.03 -9.39 25.51
CA ALA A 252 12.32 -9.78 26.06
C ALA A 252 13.50 -9.19 25.27
N ALA A 253 13.45 -9.22 23.95
CA ALA A 253 14.50 -8.65 23.10
C ALA A 253 14.55 -7.11 23.19
N ALA A 254 13.40 -6.43 23.32
CA ALA A 254 13.36 -4.99 23.52
C ALA A 254 13.97 -4.58 24.89
N ILE A 255 13.69 -5.32 25.96
CA ILE A 255 14.28 -5.10 27.28
C ILE A 255 15.80 -5.37 27.23
N ALA A 256 16.26 -6.42 26.54
CA ALA A 256 17.68 -6.71 26.36
C ALA A 256 18.43 -5.61 25.58
N PHE A 257 17.76 -4.87 24.70
CA PHE A 257 18.31 -3.70 24.02
C PHE A 257 18.48 -2.49 24.96
N GLY A 258 17.78 -2.47 26.11
CA GLY A 258 17.80 -1.38 27.09
C GLY A 258 16.52 -0.55 27.16
N ILE A 259 15.45 -0.97 26.48
CA ILE A 259 14.16 -0.30 26.52
C ILE A 259 13.39 -0.76 27.76
N ARG A 260 12.87 0.18 28.54
CA ARG A 260 12.06 -0.15 29.74
C ARG A 260 10.73 -0.76 29.34
N GLU A 261 10.22 -1.66 30.16
CA GLU A 261 8.99 -2.39 29.91
C GLU A 261 7.78 -1.49 29.67
N GLU A 262 7.65 -0.40 30.42
CA GLU A 262 6.59 0.59 30.27
C GLU A 262 6.64 1.36 28.96
N ASN A 263 7.78 1.34 28.26
CA ASN A 263 8.02 1.99 26.96
C ASN A 263 7.87 1.00 25.78
N ILE A 264 7.35 -0.20 26.02
CA ILE A 264 7.11 -1.19 24.98
C ILE A 264 5.63 -1.23 24.64
N PHE A 265 5.30 -0.92 23.39
CA PHE A 265 3.96 -0.98 22.84
C PHE A 265 3.76 -2.34 22.17
N PRO A 266 2.87 -3.19 22.68
CA PRO A 266 2.71 -4.53 22.16
C PRO A 266 2.06 -4.57 20.79
N MET A 267 2.41 -5.60 20.04
CA MET A 267 1.76 -6.04 18.81
C MET A 267 1.31 -7.49 18.94
N TRP A 268 0.45 -7.93 18.05
CA TRP A 268 -0.08 -9.29 18.04
C TRP A 268 0.34 -10.05 16.78
N ASP A 269 0.44 -11.35 16.87
CA ASP A 269 0.83 -12.22 15.76
C ASP A 269 -0.19 -12.21 14.60
N TRP A 270 -1.45 -11.94 14.92
CA TRP A 270 -2.53 -11.82 13.95
C TRP A 270 -2.55 -10.48 13.19
N VAL A 271 -1.56 -9.60 13.39
CA VAL A 271 -1.36 -8.38 12.58
C VAL A 271 -0.22 -8.60 11.59
N GLY A 272 -0.53 -8.68 10.30
CA GLY A 272 0.48 -8.68 9.24
C GLY A 272 1.19 -7.33 9.13
N GLY A 273 2.49 -7.33 8.78
CA GLY A 273 3.30 -6.11 8.72
C GLY A 273 2.69 -5.03 7.81
N ARG A 274 2.33 -5.38 6.58
CA ARG A 274 1.73 -4.45 5.59
C ARG A 274 0.32 -3.98 5.90
N TYR A 275 -0.32 -4.57 6.92
CA TYR A 275 -1.63 -4.19 7.45
C TYR A 275 -1.56 -3.54 8.84
N SER A 276 -0.34 -3.20 9.32
CA SER A 276 -0.13 -2.88 10.74
C SER A 276 -0.27 -1.40 11.10
N LEU A 277 -0.43 -0.50 10.13
CA LEU A 277 -0.47 0.96 10.38
C LEU A 277 -1.55 1.39 11.39
N TRP A 278 -2.60 0.58 11.58
CA TRP A 278 -3.71 0.80 12.51
C TRP A 278 -3.38 0.43 13.96
N SER A 279 -2.28 -0.29 14.18
CA SER A 279 -1.79 -0.74 15.50
C SER A 279 -0.88 0.31 16.16
N ALA A 280 -0.12 -0.10 17.17
CA ALA A 280 0.96 0.71 17.75
C ALA A 280 2.04 1.11 16.72
N ILE A 281 2.16 0.44 15.57
CA ILE A 281 2.97 0.89 14.43
C ILE A 281 2.55 2.28 13.94
N GLY A 282 1.29 2.66 14.15
CA GLY A 282 0.78 4.01 13.87
C GLY A 282 1.18 5.07 14.90
N LEU A 283 1.97 4.76 15.91
CA LEU A 283 2.42 5.73 16.92
C LEU A 283 3.09 6.98 16.30
N PRO A 284 4.02 6.88 15.34
CA PRO A 284 4.58 8.05 14.67
C PRO A 284 3.50 8.87 13.93
N ILE A 285 2.45 8.22 13.39
CA ILE A 285 1.31 8.92 12.78
C ILE A 285 0.59 9.74 13.87
N ALA A 286 0.22 9.10 14.98
CA ALA A 286 -0.48 9.75 16.08
C ALA A 286 0.32 10.92 16.67
N LEU A 287 1.66 10.81 16.72
CA LEU A 287 2.57 11.89 17.10
C LEU A 287 2.59 13.02 16.06
N ALA A 288 2.56 12.70 14.77
CA ALA A 288 2.57 13.70 13.70
C ALA A 288 1.28 14.50 13.65
N ILE A 289 0.11 13.85 13.71
CA ILE A 289 -1.20 14.49 13.44
C ILE A 289 -2.08 14.66 14.67
N GLY A 290 -1.67 14.17 15.83
CA GLY A 290 -2.45 14.16 17.07
C GLY A 290 -3.44 12.99 17.14
N THR A 291 -3.81 12.63 18.38
CA THR A 291 -4.66 11.46 18.66
C THR A 291 -6.09 11.59 18.11
N ALA A 292 -6.64 12.81 18.07
CA ALA A 292 -7.97 13.05 17.51
C ALA A 292 -8.01 12.70 16.00
N ASN A 293 -7.03 13.18 15.23
CA ASN A 293 -6.93 12.89 13.82
C ASN A 293 -6.58 11.41 13.55
N PHE A 294 -5.79 10.79 14.43
CA PHE A 294 -5.51 9.36 14.34
C PHE A 294 -6.79 8.52 14.56
N LYS A 295 -7.64 8.90 15.53
CA LYS A 295 -8.94 8.25 15.72
C LYS A 295 -9.88 8.45 14.52
N GLU A 296 -9.86 9.63 13.88
CA GLU A 296 -10.61 9.86 12.63
C GLU A 296 -10.10 8.99 11.48
N LEU A 297 -8.78 8.74 11.38
CA LEU A 297 -8.20 7.81 10.42
C LEU A 297 -8.75 6.38 10.65
N LEU A 298 -8.71 5.89 11.89
CA LEU A 298 -9.26 4.58 12.25
C LEU A 298 -10.77 4.50 11.94
N SER A 299 -11.52 5.55 12.28
CA SER A 299 -12.97 5.63 12.03
C SER A 299 -13.32 5.60 10.54
N GLY A 300 -12.51 6.24 9.70
CA GLY A 300 -12.68 6.19 8.25
C GLY A 300 -12.48 4.79 7.69
N ALA A 301 -11.43 4.11 8.15
CA ALA A 301 -11.15 2.72 7.78
C ALA A 301 -12.26 1.76 8.28
N TYR A 302 -12.75 1.95 9.51
CA TYR A 302 -13.89 1.20 10.02
C TYR A 302 -15.17 1.43 9.20
N THR A 303 -15.41 2.66 8.74
CA THR A 303 -16.56 2.95 7.86
C THR A 303 -16.46 2.14 6.56
N MET A 304 -15.26 2.01 5.99
CA MET A 304 -15.04 1.16 4.82
C MET A 304 -15.20 -0.33 5.15
N ASP A 305 -14.80 -0.79 6.34
CA ASP A 305 -15.06 -2.16 6.81
C ASP A 305 -16.56 -2.47 6.83
N GLN A 306 -17.37 -1.54 7.34
CA GLN A 306 -18.82 -1.70 7.39
C GLN A 306 -19.43 -1.73 5.98
N HIS A 307 -18.95 -0.89 5.08
CA HIS A 307 -19.36 -0.93 3.67
C HIS A 307 -18.98 -2.27 3.03
N PHE A 308 -17.77 -2.73 3.22
CA PHE A 308 -17.26 -3.99 2.64
C PHE A 308 -18.05 -5.22 3.10
N GLN A 309 -18.45 -5.25 4.39
CA GLN A 309 -19.23 -6.34 4.95
C GLN A 309 -20.69 -6.38 4.46
N ASN A 310 -21.30 -5.22 4.27
CA ASN A 310 -22.76 -5.11 4.19
C ASN A 310 -23.29 -4.73 2.80
N ALA A 311 -22.47 -4.11 1.94
CA ALA A 311 -22.91 -3.70 0.62
C ALA A 311 -23.03 -4.92 -0.32
N PRO A 312 -24.07 -4.99 -1.18
CA PRO A 312 -24.12 -5.99 -2.24
C PRO A 312 -22.93 -5.81 -3.20
N PHE A 313 -22.45 -6.89 -3.80
CA PHE A 313 -21.19 -6.87 -4.59
C PHE A 313 -21.21 -5.86 -5.74
N GLU A 314 -22.36 -5.61 -6.36
CA GLU A 314 -22.56 -4.63 -7.42
C GLU A 314 -22.38 -3.18 -6.97
N GLN A 315 -22.44 -2.94 -5.66
CA GLN A 315 -22.29 -1.63 -5.02
C GLN A 315 -21.15 -1.59 -4.00
N ASN A 316 -20.34 -2.64 -3.95
CA ASN A 316 -19.23 -2.78 -3.01
C ASN A 316 -17.93 -2.32 -3.68
N MET A 317 -17.46 -1.12 -3.30
CA MET A 317 -16.31 -0.47 -3.97
C MET A 317 -15.04 -1.34 -3.98
N PRO A 318 -14.56 -1.90 -2.86
CA PRO A 318 -13.43 -2.82 -2.87
C PRO A 318 -13.63 -4.03 -3.77
N VAL A 319 -14.82 -4.63 -3.75
CA VAL A 319 -15.14 -5.81 -4.57
C VAL A 319 -15.11 -5.45 -6.05
N LEU A 320 -15.73 -4.36 -6.47
CA LEU A 320 -15.73 -3.91 -7.86
C LEU A 320 -14.29 -3.67 -8.38
N LEU A 321 -13.46 -2.96 -7.61
CA LEU A 321 -12.06 -2.71 -7.99
C LEU A 321 -11.23 -4.00 -8.06
N ALA A 322 -11.47 -4.93 -7.14
CA ALA A 322 -10.80 -6.23 -7.14
C ALA A 322 -11.17 -7.05 -8.38
N LEU A 323 -12.46 -7.13 -8.68
CA LEU A 323 -12.97 -7.87 -9.84
C LEU A 323 -12.51 -7.25 -11.17
N LEU A 324 -12.41 -5.93 -11.26
CA LEU A 324 -11.78 -5.26 -12.40
C LEU A 324 -10.30 -5.63 -12.53
N GLY A 325 -9.57 -5.72 -11.42
CA GLY A 325 -8.19 -6.20 -11.43
C GLY A 325 -8.05 -7.62 -11.93
N VAL A 326 -8.94 -8.54 -11.49
CA VAL A 326 -9.02 -9.92 -12.01
C VAL A 326 -9.38 -9.92 -13.50
N TRP A 327 -10.34 -9.10 -13.92
CA TRP A 327 -10.73 -8.97 -15.32
C TRP A 327 -9.56 -8.61 -16.22
N TYR A 328 -8.77 -7.61 -15.83
CA TYR A 328 -7.63 -7.19 -16.63
C TYR A 328 -6.46 -8.17 -16.55
N GLY A 329 -6.11 -8.66 -15.36
CA GLY A 329 -4.98 -9.59 -15.20
C GLY A 329 -5.23 -10.92 -15.90
N ASN A 330 -6.36 -11.54 -15.65
CA ASN A 330 -6.61 -12.92 -16.07
C ASN A 330 -7.26 -13.06 -17.44
N PHE A 331 -8.02 -12.07 -17.91
CA PHE A 331 -8.73 -12.18 -19.18
C PHE A 331 -8.17 -11.27 -20.28
N TRP A 332 -7.53 -10.15 -19.90
CA TRP A 332 -6.89 -9.21 -20.83
C TRP A 332 -5.36 -9.25 -20.81
N GLY A 333 -4.76 -10.06 -19.93
CA GLY A 333 -3.31 -10.25 -19.84
C GLY A 333 -2.53 -9.03 -19.33
N ALA A 334 -3.17 -8.16 -18.54
CA ALA A 334 -2.49 -7.01 -17.94
C ALA A 334 -1.56 -7.47 -16.80
N GLN A 335 -0.25 -7.31 -16.95
CA GLN A 335 0.75 -7.74 -15.99
C GLN A 335 1.08 -6.67 -14.93
N SER A 336 0.58 -5.45 -15.11
CA SER A 336 0.83 -4.34 -14.19
C SER A 336 -0.38 -3.45 -14.03
N HIS A 337 -0.41 -2.68 -12.93
CA HIS A 337 -1.46 -1.71 -12.61
C HIS A 337 -0.81 -0.41 -12.15
N ALA A 338 -1.17 0.70 -12.76
CA ALA A 338 -0.60 2.00 -12.44
C ALA A 338 -1.44 2.74 -11.39
N ILE A 339 -0.80 3.31 -10.37
CA ILE A 339 -1.42 4.17 -9.34
C ILE A 339 -0.92 5.59 -9.54
N LEU A 340 -1.82 6.49 -9.88
CA LEU A 340 -1.53 7.84 -10.34
C LEU A 340 -2.22 8.90 -9.44
N PRO A 341 -1.64 9.21 -8.26
CA PRO A 341 -2.18 10.24 -7.40
C PRO A 341 -1.92 11.64 -7.98
N TYR A 342 -2.96 12.42 -8.20
CA TYR A 342 -2.91 13.83 -8.56
C TYR A 342 -3.03 14.69 -7.30
N ASP A 343 -2.13 14.41 -6.35
CA ASP A 343 -1.97 15.14 -5.09
C ASP A 343 -0.55 14.95 -4.56
N HIS A 344 0.12 16.03 -4.19
CA HIS A 344 1.49 15.99 -3.67
C HIS A 344 1.58 15.20 -2.37
N TYR A 345 0.59 15.31 -1.50
CA TYR A 345 0.57 14.64 -0.22
C TYR A 345 0.38 13.12 -0.34
N LEU A 346 -0.20 12.64 -1.45
CA LEU A 346 -0.33 11.20 -1.73
C LEU A 346 0.89 10.58 -2.44
N ARG A 347 2.03 11.28 -2.54
CA ARG A 347 3.22 10.80 -3.30
C ARG A 347 3.74 9.43 -2.87
N ASN A 348 3.51 9.02 -1.63
CA ASN A 348 3.96 7.73 -1.10
C ASN A 348 2.89 6.62 -1.18
N ILE A 349 1.68 6.89 -1.69
CA ILE A 349 0.62 5.87 -1.76
C ILE A 349 1.02 4.69 -2.65
N THR A 350 1.68 4.95 -3.77
CA THR A 350 2.15 3.90 -4.68
C THR A 350 3.13 2.95 -3.99
N LYS A 351 4.09 3.47 -3.21
CA LYS A 351 5.05 2.65 -2.45
C LYS A 351 4.36 1.76 -1.41
N HIS A 352 3.36 2.29 -0.71
CA HIS A 352 2.58 1.51 0.25
C HIS A 352 1.79 0.40 -0.45
N LEU A 353 1.12 0.73 -1.57
CA LEU A 353 0.34 -0.24 -2.34
C LEU A 353 1.22 -1.29 -3.03
N GLN A 354 2.48 -0.98 -3.36
CA GLN A 354 3.43 -1.98 -3.83
C GLN A 354 3.59 -3.10 -2.82
N GLN A 355 3.88 -2.79 -1.56
CA GLN A 355 3.97 -3.81 -0.53
C GLN A 355 2.62 -4.47 -0.27
N LEU A 356 1.57 -3.68 -0.13
CA LEU A 356 0.23 -4.18 0.19
C LEU A 356 -0.26 -5.22 -0.83
N ASP A 357 -0.14 -4.94 -2.13
CA ASP A 357 -0.65 -5.82 -3.19
C ASP A 357 0.37 -6.90 -3.57
N MET A 358 1.62 -6.52 -3.91
CA MET A 358 2.60 -7.45 -4.47
C MET A 358 3.07 -8.49 -3.44
N GLU A 359 3.22 -8.13 -2.16
CA GLU A 359 3.57 -9.08 -1.11
C GLU A 359 2.40 -9.99 -0.73
N SER A 360 1.16 -9.48 -0.83
CA SER A 360 -0.04 -10.28 -0.55
C SER A 360 -0.39 -11.22 -1.70
N ASN A 361 -0.42 -10.72 -2.92
CA ASN A 361 -0.95 -11.40 -4.09
C ASN A 361 0.11 -11.97 -5.04
N GLY A 362 1.39 -11.62 -4.85
CA GLY A 362 2.50 -12.21 -5.60
C GLY A 362 2.80 -13.63 -5.15
N LYS A 363 1.89 -14.55 -5.43
CA LYS A 363 1.93 -15.95 -4.98
C LYS A 363 1.76 -16.91 -6.15
N SER A 364 2.45 -18.04 -6.08
CA SER A 364 2.39 -19.12 -7.09
C SER A 364 1.74 -20.40 -6.56
N VAL A 365 1.25 -20.38 -5.32
CA VAL A 365 0.69 -21.55 -4.64
C VAL A 365 -0.65 -21.17 -4.01
N ARG A 366 -1.65 -22.03 -4.18
CA ARG A 366 -2.95 -21.93 -3.52
C ARG A 366 -2.84 -22.24 -2.03
N GLN A 367 -3.87 -21.92 -1.28
CA GLN A 367 -3.91 -22.18 0.17
C GLN A 367 -3.82 -23.66 0.55
N ASP A 368 -4.20 -24.57 -0.35
CA ASP A 368 -4.10 -26.01 -0.17
C ASP A 368 -2.72 -26.59 -0.54
N GLY A 369 -1.77 -25.73 -0.94
CA GLY A 369 -0.41 -26.12 -1.35
C GLY A 369 -0.27 -26.49 -2.82
N THR A 370 -1.33 -26.46 -3.62
CA THR A 370 -1.26 -26.75 -5.06
C THR A 370 -0.77 -25.54 -5.86
N PRO A 371 -0.02 -25.74 -6.96
CA PRO A 371 0.37 -24.62 -7.83
C PRO A 371 -0.84 -23.93 -8.46
N VAL A 372 -0.78 -22.61 -8.62
CA VAL A 372 -1.74 -21.86 -9.43
C VAL A 372 -1.47 -22.07 -10.93
N ASN A 373 -2.51 -22.05 -11.74
CA ASN A 373 -2.45 -22.21 -13.20
C ASN A 373 -2.93 -20.95 -13.96
N HIS A 374 -2.93 -19.82 -13.27
CA HIS A 374 -3.34 -18.51 -13.78
C HIS A 374 -2.45 -17.41 -13.19
N ASP A 375 -2.48 -16.22 -13.76
CA ASP A 375 -1.76 -15.07 -13.22
C ASP A 375 -2.39 -14.60 -11.90
N THR A 376 -1.55 -14.13 -10.99
CA THR A 376 -1.93 -13.55 -9.70
C THR A 376 -1.50 -12.08 -9.64
N GLY A 377 -1.17 -11.53 -8.48
CA GLY A 377 -0.89 -10.12 -8.24
C GLY A 377 -0.10 -9.39 -9.32
N PRO A 378 -0.62 -8.26 -9.84
CA PRO A 378 0.06 -7.45 -10.84
C PRO A 378 1.25 -6.70 -10.24
N VAL A 379 2.18 -6.25 -11.10
CA VAL A 379 3.20 -5.27 -10.69
C VAL A 379 2.51 -3.93 -10.44
N ILE A 380 2.57 -3.43 -9.21
CA ILE A 380 2.06 -2.11 -8.84
C ILE A 380 3.16 -1.08 -9.04
N TRP A 381 2.86 -0.03 -9.80
CA TRP A 381 3.80 1.05 -10.07
C TRP A 381 3.08 2.37 -10.32
N GLY A 382 3.81 3.44 -10.55
CA GLY A 382 3.25 4.75 -10.81
C GLY A 382 3.91 5.84 -10.00
N GLY A 383 3.16 6.90 -9.70
CA GLY A 383 3.64 8.07 -8.96
C GLY A 383 2.79 9.30 -9.25
N VAL A 384 3.24 10.45 -8.76
CA VAL A 384 2.49 11.71 -8.84
C VAL A 384 2.16 12.07 -10.29
N GLY A 385 0.90 12.34 -10.55
CA GLY A 385 0.27 12.42 -11.86
C GLY A 385 0.94 13.35 -12.88
N CYS A 386 1.09 14.65 -12.60
CA CYS A 386 1.73 15.57 -13.57
C CYS A 386 3.20 15.20 -13.83
N ASN A 387 3.96 14.78 -12.81
CA ASN A 387 5.33 14.30 -13.01
C ASN A 387 5.36 13.06 -13.91
N GLY A 388 4.45 12.11 -13.69
CA GLY A 388 4.31 10.91 -14.50
C GLY A 388 4.05 11.18 -15.97
N GLN A 389 3.30 12.25 -16.30
CA GLN A 389 3.05 12.67 -17.69
C GLN A 389 4.34 12.94 -18.47
N HIS A 390 5.37 13.43 -17.79
CA HIS A 390 6.68 13.73 -18.38
C HIS A 390 7.70 12.60 -18.19
N ALA A 391 7.29 11.44 -17.68
CA ALA A 391 8.18 10.30 -17.42
C ALA A 391 7.75 9.02 -18.16
N TYR A 392 6.51 8.58 -18.01
CA TYR A 392 6.06 7.25 -18.49
C TYR A 392 4.68 7.25 -19.17
N HIS A 393 3.96 8.35 -19.27
CA HIS A 393 2.66 8.37 -19.95
C HIS A 393 2.76 8.04 -21.45
N GLN A 394 3.92 8.23 -22.07
CA GLN A 394 4.17 7.74 -23.43
C GLN A 394 3.88 6.22 -23.53
N LEU A 395 4.32 5.42 -22.55
CA LEU A 395 4.03 3.99 -22.49
C LEU A 395 2.53 3.72 -22.31
N LEU A 396 1.86 4.47 -21.42
CA LEU A 396 0.43 4.32 -21.17
C LEU A 396 -0.41 4.59 -22.42
N HIS A 397 -0.06 5.63 -23.19
CA HIS A 397 -0.83 6.03 -24.37
C HIS A 397 -0.50 5.22 -25.62
N GLN A 398 0.77 4.98 -25.93
CA GLN A 398 1.20 4.37 -27.20
C GLN A 398 1.96 3.04 -27.03
N GLY A 399 2.19 2.58 -25.79
CA GLY A 399 2.81 1.28 -25.57
C GLY A 399 1.93 0.11 -26.01
N THR A 400 2.56 -1.05 -26.22
CA THR A 400 1.87 -2.27 -26.67
C THR A 400 1.14 -3.00 -25.55
N GLN A 401 1.50 -2.74 -24.28
CA GLN A 401 0.92 -3.39 -23.12
C GLN A 401 -0.40 -2.72 -22.72
N LEU A 402 -1.36 -3.52 -22.26
CA LEU A 402 -2.56 -3.01 -21.58
C LEU A 402 -2.24 -2.79 -20.11
N ILE A 403 -2.35 -1.54 -19.65
CA ILE A 403 -2.05 -1.15 -18.27
C ILE A 403 -3.26 -0.42 -17.69
N PRO A 404 -4.06 -1.10 -16.85
CA PRO A 404 -5.10 -0.43 -16.07
C PRO A 404 -4.50 0.62 -15.12
N ALA A 405 -5.21 1.73 -14.91
CA ALA A 405 -4.71 2.80 -14.07
C ALA A 405 -5.78 3.31 -13.08
N ASP A 406 -5.37 3.58 -11.84
CA ASP A 406 -6.18 4.30 -10.85
C ASP A 406 -5.68 5.74 -10.75
N PHE A 407 -6.49 6.69 -11.18
CA PHE A 407 -6.30 8.12 -10.96
C PHE A 407 -6.92 8.49 -9.61
N ILE A 408 -6.17 9.18 -8.74
CA ILE A 408 -6.67 9.61 -7.44
C ILE A 408 -6.53 11.12 -7.34
N VAL A 409 -7.63 11.85 -7.18
CA VAL A 409 -7.60 13.32 -7.19
C VAL A 409 -8.55 13.91 -6.14
N PRO A 410 -8.10 14.89 -5.31
CA PRO A 410 -8.98 15.66 -4.44
C PRO A 410 -9.68 16.80 -5.20
N VAL A 411 -10.91 17.12 -4.79
CA VAL A 411 -11.65 18.28 -5.32
C VAL A 411 -11.11 19.59 -4.76
N VAL A 412 -10.66 19.57 -3.49
CA VAL A 412 -10.21 20.76 -2.77
C VAL A 412 -8.76 20.59 -2.31
N SER A 413 -7.90 21.55 -2.68
CA SER A 413 -6.53 21.64 -2.20
C SER A 413 -6.45 22.27 -0.80
N PHE A 414 -5.48 21.86 0.01
CA PHE A 414 -5.11 22.54 1.26
C PHE A 414 -4.35 23.85 1.01
N ASN A 415 -3.67 23.96 -0.13
CA ASN A 415 -2.79 25.07 -0.45
C ASN A 415 -3.23 25.69 -1.77
N PRO A 416 -4.24 26.56 -1.77
CA PRO A 416 -4.68 27.21 -3.00
C PRO A 416 -3.63 28.23 -3.45
N VAL A 417 -3.06 27.99 -4.65
CA VAL A 417 -2.10 28.88 -5.32
C VAL A 417 -2.66 29.18 -6.70
N ALA A 418 -3.19 30.38 -6.88
CA ALA A 418 -3.83 30.81 -8.13
C ALA A 418 -4.76 29.70 -8.71
N ASP A 419 -4.59 29.33 -9.97
CA ASP A 419 -5.35 28.30 -10.67
C ASP A 419 -4.64 26.92 -10.72
N HIS A 420 -3.60 26.71 -9.90
CA HIS A 420 -2.81 25.47 -9.93
C HIS A 420 -3.66 24.20 -9.70
N HIS A 421 -4.60 24.25 -8.78
CA HIS A 421 -5.44 23.10 -8.48
C HIS A 421 -6.41 22.77 -9.62
N GLN A 422 -6.98 23.79 -10.26
CA GLN A 422 -7.83 23.60 -11.44
C GLN A 422 -7.05 22.95 -12.59
N TRP A 423 -5.80 23.39 -12.82
CA TRP A 423 -4.91 22.75 -13.79
C TRP A 423 -4.53 21.33 -13.42
N LEU A 424 -4.25 21.05 -12.14
CA LEU A 424 -3.97 19.70 -11.65
C LEU A 424 -5.16 18.76 -11.89
N TYR A 425 -6.37 19.23 -11.55
CA TYR A 425 -7.61 18.47 -11.74
C TYR A 425 -7.90 18.27 -13.24
N ALA A 426 -7.76 19.32 -14.05
CA ALA A 426 -7.93 19.24 -15.50
C ALA A 426 -6.94 18.25 -16.14
N ASN A 427 -5.67 18.25 -15.70
CA ASN A 427 -4.68 17.26 -16.14
C ASN A 427 -5.09 15.82 -15.79
N CYS A 428 -5.57 15.59 -14.59
CA CYS A 428 -6.07 14.27 -14.19
C CYS A 428 -7.18 13.78 -15.14
N LEU A 429 -8.19 14.62 -15.37
CA LEU A 429 -9.32 14.26 -16.23
C LEU A 429 -8.92 14.11 -17.69
N SER A 430 -8.10 15.02 -18.23
CA SER A 430 -7.67 14.97 -19.63
C SER A 430 -6.83 13.73 -19.93
N GLN A 431 -5.98 13.27 -18.98
CA GLN A 431 -5.20 12.05 -19.19
C GLN A 431 -6.08 10.80 -19.20
N SER A 432 -7.02 10.65 -18.28
CA SER A 432 -7.97 9.54 -18.30
C SER A 432 -8.87 9.58 -19.54
N GLN A 433 -9.26 10.77 -20.00
CA GLN A 433 -10.02 10.95 -21.23
C GLN A 433 -9.19 10.58 -22.48
N ALA A 434 -7.93 11.00 -22.54
CA ALA A 434 -7.05 10.68 -23.66
C ALA A 434 -6.73 9.19 -23.75
N LEU A 435 -6.55 8.51 -22.61
CA LEU A 435 -6.39 7.06 -22.54
C LEU A 435 -7.61 6.32 -23.11
N MET A 436 -8.82 6.80 -22.81
CA MET A 436 -10.06 6.25 -23.33
C MET A 436 -10.25 6.53 -24.83
N LEU A 437 -10.15 7.81 -25.23
CA LEU A 437 -10.50 8.22 -26.58
C LEU A 437 -9.44 7.85 -27.62
N GLY A 438 -8.17 8.00 -27.28
CA GLY A 438 -7.08 7.92 -28.25
C GLY A 438 -7.16 8.99 -29.34
N LYS A 439 -6.41 8.78 -30.42
CA LYS A 439 -6.43 9.57 -31.66
C LYS A 439 -6.28 8.62 -32.85
N THR A 440 -7.27 8.59 -33.72
CA THR A 440 -7.25 7.74 -34.92
C THR A 440 -6.26 8.29 -35.96
N ARG A 441 -5.93 7.46 -36.95
CA ARG A 441 -5.09 7.89 -38.07
C ARG A 441 -5.74 9.03 -38.85
N ALA A 442 -7.04 8.95 -39.11
CA ALA A 442 -7.79 10.00 -39.83
C ALA A 442 -7.76 11.34 -39.07
N GLU A 443 -7.95 11.32 -37.74
CA GLU A 443 -7.84 12.52 -36.90
C GLU A 443 -6.42 13.09 -36.91
N ALA A 444 -5.39 12.25 -36.88
CA ALA A 444 -3.99 12.67 -36.96
C ALA A 444 -3.66 13.30 -38.32
N GLU A 445 -4.12 12.71 -39.42
CA GLU A 445 -3.95 13.25 -40.79
C GLU A 445 -4.68 14.58 -40.94
N ALA A 446 -5.93 14.69 -40.45
CA ALA A 446 -6.70 15.93 -40.51
C ALA A 446 -5.99 17.08 -39.76
N GLU A 447 -5.50 16.80 -38.52
CA GLU A 447 -4.74 17.77 -37.72
C GLU A 447 -3.48 18.27 -38.46
N LEU A 448 -2.75 17.38 -39.15
CA LEU A 448 -1.53 17.72 -39.86
C LEU A 448 -1.84 18.56 -41.12
N ARG A 449 -2.92 18.24 -41.85
CA ARG A 449 -3.39 19.01 -42.99
C ARG A 449 -3.85 20.41 -42.57
N GLU A 450 -4.57 20.53 -41.45
CA GLU A 450 -4.99 21.83 -40.89
C GLU A 450 -3.79 22.73 -40.55
N LYS A 451 -2.67 22.12 -40.12
CA LYS A 451 -1.39 22.83 -39.90
C LYS A 451 -0.64 23.19 -41.18
N GLY A 452 -1.21 22.92 -42.35
CA GLY A 452 -0.62 23.26 -43.67
C GLY A 452 0.52 22.33 -44.10
N MET A 453 0.61 21.12 -43.56
CA MET A 453 1.68 20.16 -43.90
C MET A 453 1.46 19.56 -45.30
N ALA A 454 2.54 19.34 -46.05
CA ALA A 454 2.49 18.67 -47.33
C ALA A 454 2.02 17.22 -47.19
N GLU A 455 1.24 16.71 -48.16
CA GLU A 455 0.60 15.38 -48.05
C GLU A 455 1.61 14.25 -47.84
N ALA A 456 2.80 14.32 -48.47
CA ALA A 456 3.85 13.34 -48.28
C ALA A 456 4.34 13.27 -46.81
N ASP A 457 4.44 14.41 -46.12
CA ASP A 457 4.83 14.51 -44.73
C ASP A 457 3.68 14.12 -43.82
N VAL A 458 2.42 14.42 -44.20
CA VAL A 458 1.22 13.93 -43.49
C VAL A 458 1.23 12.42 -43.43
N GLN A 459 1.39 11.74 -44.58
CA GLN A 459 1.39 10.26 -44.62
C GLN A 459 2.55 9.63 -43.82
N LYS A 460 3.70 10.30 -43.80
CA LYS A 460 4.87 9.85 -43.03
C LYS A 460 4.66 10.04 -41.51
N LEU A 461 4.10 11.18 -41.08
CA LEU A 461 4.05 11.56 -39.67
C LEU A 461 2.78 11.05 -38.97
N ALA A 462 1.64 10.96 -39.67
CA ALA A 462 0.36 10.57 -39.08
C ALA A 462 0.41 9.23 -38.28
N PRO A 463 1.08 8.16 -38.78
CA PRO A 463 1.21 6.91 -38.00
C PRO A 463 1.83 7.10 -36.62
N HIS A 464 2.79 8.02 -36.50
CA HIS A 464 3.46 8.31 -35.20
C HIS A 464 2.58 9.11 -34.23
N LYS A 465 1.53 9.74 -34.72
CA LYS A 465 0.58 10.53 -33.94
C LYS A 465 -0.69 9.76 -33.54
N VAL A 466 -0.84 8.54 -34.01
CA VAL A 466 -1.93 7.66 -33.60
C VAL A 466 -1.76 7.27 -32.14
N ILE A 467 -2.82 7.42 -31.38
CA ILE A 467 -2.93 6.93 -30.00
C ILE A 467 -4.04 5.89 -29.99
N PRO A 468 -3.76 4.63 -29.68
CA PRO A 468 -4.76 3.54 -29.77
C PRO A 468 -6.06 3.83 -29.03
N GLY A 469 -6.00 4.52 -27.90
CA GLY A 469 -7.15 4.66 -27.01
C GLY A 469 -7.55 3.36 -26.35
N ASN A 470 -8.78 3.30 -25.86
CA ASN A 470 -9.33 2.09 -25.25
C ASN A 470 -8.49 1.54 -24.08
N ARG A 471 -7.74 2.43 -23.41
CA ARG A 471 -6.92 2.13 -22.24
C ARG A 471 -7.74 2.32 -20.98
N PRO A 472 -7.91 1.27 -20.15
CA PRO A 472 -8.82 1.32 -19.02
C PRO A 472 -8.27 2.15 -17.87
N SER A 473 -9.17 2.88 -17.21
CA SER A 473 -8.84 3.61 -15.99
C SER A 473 -10.03 3.75 -15.05
N ASN A 474 -9.72 3.79 -13.76
CA ASN A 474 -10.62 4.23 -12.70
C ASN A 474 -10.24 5.65 -12.29
N THR A 475 -11.22 6.43 -11.83
CA THR A 475 -10.95 7.73 -11.21
C THR A 475 -11.57 7.75 -9.81
N LEU A 476 -10.71 7.79 -8.80
CA LEU A 476 -11.07 7.95 -7.40
C LEU A 476 -11.02 9.43 -7.03
N VAL A 477 -12.18 10.00 -6.76
CA VAL A 477 -12.30 11.40 -6.35
C VAL A 477 -12.59 11.46 -4.85
N VAL A 478 -11.85 12.29 -4.15
CA VAL A 478 -12.10 12.62 -2.74
C VAL A 478 -12.34 14.13 -2.62
N GLU A 479 -13.24 14.56 -1.75
CA GLU A 479 -13.45 16.00 -1.59
C GLU A 479 -12.16 16.70 -1.12
N ARG A 480 -11.48 16.13 -0.10
CA ARG A 480 -10.19 16.57 0.44
C ARG A 480 -9.54 15.37 1.14
N ILE A 481 -8.22 15.27 1.11
CA ILE A 481 -7.48 14.24 1.84
C ILE A 481 -7.54 14.55 3.35
N SER A 482 -8.59 14.08 4.02
CA SER A 482 -8.74 14.17 5.48
C SER A 482 -8.34 12.84 6.14
N PRO A 483 -8.08 12.82 7.47
CA PRO A 483 -7.79 11.57 8.18
C PRO A 483 -8.83 10.48 7.92
N ARG A 484 -10.12 10.81 8.04
CA ARG A 484 -11.23 9.87 7.80
C ARG A 484 -11.23 9.32 6.36
N ARG A 485 -11.08 10.19 5.36
CA ARG A 485 -11.09 9.76 3.94
C ARG A 485 -9.85 8.99 3.55
N LEU A 486 -8.69 9.36 4.08
CA LEU A 486 -7.47 8.58 3.87
C LEU A 486 -7.58 7.19 4.50
N GLY A 487 -8.15 7.09 5.71
CA GLY A 487 -8.43 5.81 6.34
C GLY A 487 -9.35 4.93 5.50
N ALA A 488 -10.44 5.49 4.96
CA ALA A 488 -11.32 4.77 4.05
C ALA A 488 -10.62 4.34 2.75
N LEU A 489 -9.78 5.19 2.16
CA LEU A 489 -9.03 4.91 0.94
C LEU A 489 -8.03 3.76 1.13
N VAL A 490 -7.26 3.77 2.21
CA VAL A 490 -6.30 2.70 2.50
C VAL A 490 -7.03 1.38 2.78
N ALA A 491 -8.08 1.39 3.60
CA ALA A 491 -8.87 0.19 3.88
C ALA A 491 -9.57 -0.37 2.63
N MET A 492 -10.00 0.48 1.71
CA MET A 492 -10.54 0.07 0.42
C MET A 492 -9.53 -0.78 -0.36
N TYR A 493 -8.26 -0.36 -0.43
CA TYR A 493 -7.22 -1.14 -1.10
C TYR A 493 -6.85 -2.41 -0.33
N GLU A 494 -6.85 -2.39 1.01
CA GLU A 494 -6.67 -3.62 1.81
C GLU A 494 -7.73 -4.67 1.45
N HIS A 495 -9.00 -4.26 1.38
CA HIS A 495 -10.10 -5.16 1.02
C HIS A 495 -10.06 -5.57 -0.46
N LYS A 496 -9.67 -4.67 -1.39
CA LYS A 496 -9.44 -5.02 -2.79
C LYS A 496 -8.44 -6.18 -2.91
N VAL A 497 -7.30 -6.06 -2.24
CA VAL A 497 -6.23 -7.08 -2.24
C VAL A 497 -6.74 -8.41 -1.66
N PHE A 498 -7.48 -8.35 -0.56
CA PHE A 498 -8.11 -9.54 0.04
C PHE A 498 -9.09 -10.22 -0.92
N VAL A 499 -10.00 -9.48 -1.56
CA VAL A 499 -10.95 -10.05 -2.52
C VAL A 499 -10.23 -10.73 -3.68
N GLN A 500 -9.18 -10.13 -4.22
CA GLN A 500 -8.38 -10.74 -5.27
C GLN A 500 -7.73 -12.05 -4.81
N SER A 501 -7.19 -12.09 -3.59
CA SER A 501 -6.63 -13.33 -3.03
C SER A 501 -7.67 -14.43 -2.89
N VAL A 502 -8.90 -14.08 -2.54
CA VAL A 502 -10.04 -15.03 -2.47
C VAL A 502 -10.35 -15.60 -3.85
N VAL A 503 -10.46 -14.75 -4.87
CA VAL A 503 -10.73 -15.18 -6.25
C VAL A 503 -9.61 -16.09 -6.75
N TRP A 504 -8.35 -15.78 -6.49
CA TRP A 504 -7.21 -16.58 -6.93
C TRP A 504 -6.90 -17.80 -6.04
N GLY A 505 -7.60 -17.93 -4.90
CA GLY A 505 -7.41 -19.03 -3.96
C GLY A 505 -6.06 -19.03 -3.23
N ILE A 506 -5.39 -17.88 -3.12
CA ILE A 506 -4.05 -17.72 -2.55
C ILE A 506 -4.08 -17.12 -1.13
N ASN A 507 -2.99 -17.26 -0.38
CA ASN A 507 -2.86 -16.68 0.95
C ASN A 507 -2.32 -15.23 0.88
N ALA A 508 -3.17 -14.24 1.20
CA ALA A 508 -2.79 -12.82 1.21
C ALA A 508 -1.95 -12.40 2.44
N PHE A 509 -1.78 -13.26 3.43
CA PHE A 509 -1.32 -12.83 4.77
C PHE A 509 0.04 -13.38 5.18
N ASP A 510 0.67 -14.23 4.37
CA ASP A 510 2.04 -14.70 4.52
C ASP A 510 3.02 -14.03 3.52
N GLN A 511 4.33 -14.32 3.64
CA GLN A 511 5.39 -13.78 2.78
C GLN A 511 6.62 -14.68 2.72
N TRP A 512 6.45 -15.98 2.52
CA TRP A 512 7.54 -16.97 2.49
C TRP A 512 8.64 -16.66 1.46
N GLY A 513 8.29 -16.01 0.34
CA GLY A 513 9.22 -15.68 -0.74
C GLY A 513 10.38 -14.77 -0.33
N VAL A 514 10.29 -14.04 0.79
CA VAL A 514 11.35 -13.13 1.25
C VAL A 514 12.30 -13.77 2.25
N GLU A 515 12.10 -15.03 2.66
CA GLU A 515 12.91 -15.67 3.71
C GLU A 515 14.27 -16.16 3.20
N LEU A 516 14.30 -16.82 2.03
CA LEU A 516 15.55 -17.38 1.45
C LEU A 516 16.65 -16.33 1.31
N GLY A 517 16.32 -15.13 0.80
CA GLY A 517 17.32 -14.07 0.66
C GLY A 517 17.94 -13.62 1.99
N LYS A 518 17.16 -13.62 3.09
CA LYS A 518 17.67 -13.30 4.43
C LYS A 518 18.59 -14.39 4.97
N GLU A 519 18.28 -15.65 4.71
CA GLU A 519 19.11 -16.79 5.11
C GLU A 519 20.46 -16.76 4.37
N LEU A 520 20.44 -16.66 3.05
CA LEU A 520 21.64 -16.56 2.24
C LEU A 520 22.50 -15.33 2.59
N GLY A 521 21.85 -14.20 2.89
CA GLY A 521 22.53 -12.95 3.26
C GLY A 521 23.45 -13.09 4.48
N LYS A 522 23.09 -13.93 5.45
CA LYS A 522 23.96 -14.20 6.61
C LYS A 522 25.26 -14.90 6.20
N GLY A 523 25.19 -15.89 5.32
CA GLY A 523 26.36 -16.60 4.79
C GLY A 523 27.24 -15.68 3.93
N VAL A 524 26.64 -14.86 3.08
CA VAL A 524 27.37 -13.87 2.28
C VAL A 524 28.08 -12.85 3.19
N TYR A 525 27.40 -12.34 4.21
CA TYR A 525 28.00 -11.41 5.17
C TYR A 525 29.22 -12.02 5.88
N GLN A 526 29.11 -13.25 6.37
CA GLN A 526 30.23 -13.93 7.02
C GLN A 526 31.46 -14.07 6.11
N ARG A 527 31.23 -14.35 4.82
CA ARG A 527 32.31 -14.37 3.81
C ARG A 527 32.91 -12.98 3.57
N LEU A 528 32.08 -11.95 3.48
CA LEU A 528 32.55 -10.56 3.29
C LEU A 528 33.49 -10.10 4.41
N VAL A 529 33.21 -10.45 5.66
CA VAL A 529 34.01 -10.07 6.83
C VAL A 529 35.13 -11.07 7.16
N GLY A 530 35.32 -12.13 6.37
CA GLY A 530 36.39 -13.13 6.56
C GLY A 530 36.08 -14.17 7.65
N GLY A 531 34.84 -14.31 8.10
CA GLY A 531 34.44 -15.30 9.10
C GLY A 531 34.23 -16.72 8.56
N ILE A 532 34.10 -16.88 7.24
CA ILE A 532 33.98 -18.15 6.55
C ILE A 532 34.91 -18.14 5.33
N GLU A 533 35.74 -19.15 5.17
CA GLU A 533 36.70 -19.29 4.05
C GLU A 533 36.13 -20.10 2.87
N ASP A 534 35.10 -20.92 3.13
CA ASP A 534 34.46 -21.73 2.08
C ASP A 534 33.87 -20.85 0.96
N ALA A 535 33.99 -21.35 -0.28
CA ALA A 535 33.45 -20.66 -1.44
C ALA A 535 31.93 -20.51 -1.36
N ALA A 536 31.38 -19.45 -1.99
CA ALA A 536 29.95 -19.31 -2.20
C ALA A 536 29.41 -20.41 -3.13
N GLU A 537 28.11 -20.66 -3.07
CA GLU A 537 27.44 -21.72 -3.85
C GLU A 537 27.54 -21.50 -5.36
N ASP A 538 27.75 -20.24 -5.81
CA ASP A 538 27.92 -19.91 -7.22
C ASP A 538 29.12 -18.97 -7.45
N ALA A 539 29.69 -19.07 -8.65
CA ALA A 539 30.88 -18.32 -9.05
C ALA A 539 30.65 -16.80 -9.15
N SER A 540 29.42 -16.36 -9.44
CA SER A 540 29.09 -14.93 -9.53
C SER A 540 29.13 -14.28 -8.15
N THR A 541 28.44 -14.87 -7.18
CA THR A 541 28.46 -14.40 -5.78
C THR A 541 29.88 -14.42 -5.21
N GLN A 542 30.64 -15.50 -5.44
CA GLN A 542 32.04 -15.59 -5.00
C GLN A 542 32.92 -14.51 -5.65
N GLY A 543 32.76 -14.27 -6.94
CA GLY A 543 33.48 -13.23 -7.67
C GLY A 543 33.21 -11.83 -7.10
N LEU A 544 31.95 -11.53 -6.79
CA LEU A 544 31.54 -10.24 -6.20
C LEU A 544 32.06 -10.07 -4.75
N ILE A 545 32.07 -11.14 -3.95
CA ILE A 545 32.70 -11.13 -2.62
C ILE A 545 34.19 -10.80 -2.73
N ASN A 546 34.91 -11.46 -3.63
CA ASN A 546 36.33 -11.21 -3.85
C ASN A 546 36.58 -9.77 -4.33
N PHE A 547 35.74 -9.28 -5.23
CA PHE A 547 35.82 -7.90 -5.71
C PHE A 547 35.64 -6.89 -4.56
N PHE A 548 34.63 -7.09 -3.70
CA PHE A 548 34.40 -6.25 -2.51
C PHE A 548 35.62 -6.29 -1.58
N ARG A 549 36.08 -7.48 -1.17
CA ARG A 549 37.21 -7.66 -0.25
C ARG A 549 38.49 -7.03 -0.76
N SER A 550 38.72 -7.04 -2.08
CA SER A 550 39.91 -6.46 -2.69
C SER A 550 39.94 -4.93 -2.70
N ARG A 551 38.79 -4.29 -2.53
CA ARG A 551 38.65 -2.81 -2.61
C ARG A 551 38.15 -2.16 -1.34
N HIS A 552 37.42 -2.91 -0.51
CA HIS A 552 36.94 -2.39 0.76
C HIS A 552 38.14 -2.27 1.73
N ARG A 553 38.55 -1.03 1.97
CA ARG A 553 39.50 -0.67 3.03
C ARG A 553 38.64 -0.22 4.19
N GLY A 554 38.52 -1.08 5.22
CA GLY A 554 37.68 -0.87 6.41
C GLY A 554 37.97 0.44 7.14
#